data_749dbb4449cafb62782327ec9593ea1a
#
_entry.id   749dbb4449cafb62782327ec9593ea1a
#
_cell.length_a   1.000
_cell.length_b   1.000
_cell.length_c   1.000
_cell.angle_alpha   90.00
_cell.angle_beta   90.00
_cell.angle_gamma   90.00
#
_symmetry.space_group_name_H-M   'P 1'
#
loop_
_entity.id
_entity.type
_entity.pdbx_description
1 polymer ?
#
loop_
_entity_poly.entity_id
_entity_poly.type
_entity_poly.pdbx_seq_one_letter_code
_entity_poly.pdbx_strand_id
1 'polypeptide(L)'
;MMQLFESIGYSVAEPTVLNAEEYGVLQKRRRVIIIGQRGKKKFIFPEPEKVANNWETKKDLFFDLPKLKPGEELQITNYTKPINEYLKKTGTRNGVDFVTQHITRQHNERDLEIYSIAIDKWLNGKQRLKYDELPERLQTHKNVLAFLDRYKVVDPTGHSHTVVAHISKDGHYYIYPDKKQVRSISVREAARIQSFPDDYFFEGGRTAAFKQIGNAVPPLMAVALAKTISQLFNGK
;
A
#
# COMPACT_ATOMS: atom_id res chain seq x y z
N MET A 1 -27.31 4.08 -6.92
CA MET A 1 -26.38 5.22 -6.68
C MET A 1 -26.43 6.21 -7.85
N MET A 2 -26.22 5.82 -9.12
CA MET A 2 -26.28 6.73 -10.28
C MET A 2 -27.62 7.48 -10.36
N GLN A 3 -28.74 6.79 -10.29
CA GLN A 3 -30.09 7.41 -10.29
C GLN A 3 -30.27 8.46 -9.18
N LEU A 4 -29.65 8.25 -8.01
CA LEU A 4 -29.71 9.23 -6.93
C LEU A 4 -28.95 10.52 -7.30
N PHE A 5 -27.77 10.42 -7.93
CA PHE A 5 -27.05 11.59 -8.43
C PHE A 5 -27.82 12.32 -9.54
N GLU A 6 -28.45 11.57 -10.45
CA GLU A 6 -29.27 12.12 -11.51
C GLU A 6 -30.51 12.86 -10.96
N SER A 7 -31.15 12.33 -9.91
CA SER A 7 -32.32 12.96 -9.29
C SER A 7 -32.00 14.31 -8.62
N ILE A 8 -30.76 14.56 -8.26
CA ILE A 8 -30.29 15.83 -7.69
C ILE A 8 -29.53 16.71 -8.70
N GLY A 9 -29.66 16.41 -10.00
CA GLY A 9 -29.18 17.28 -11.09
C GLY A 9 -27.74 17.03 -11.54
N TYR A 10 -27.18 15.84 -11.32
CA TYR A 10 -25.88 15.45 -11.87
C TYR A 10 -26.04 14.51 -13.06
N SER A 11 -25.23 14.69 -14.08
CA SER A 11 -24.93 13.67 -15.07
C SER A 11 -23.74 12.85 -14.57
N VAL A 12 -23.86 11.52 -14.59
CA VAL A 12 -22.84 10.59 -14.08
C VAL A 12 -22.25 9.83 -15.25
N ALA A 13 -20.91 9.80 -15.33
CA ALA A 13 -20.22 8.96 -16.30
C ALA A 13 -20.33 7.47 -15.87
N GLU A 14 -20.14 6.58 -16.84
CA GLU A 14 -20.14 5.13 -16.54
C GLU A 14 -19.08 4.81 -15.49
N PRO A 15 -19.41 4.11 -14.41
CA PRO A 15 -18.45 3.74 -13.37
C PRO A 15 -17.31 2.91 -13.93
N THR A 16 -16.07 3.32 -13.64
CA THR A 16 -14.87 2.67 -14.16
C THR A 16 -14.07 2.05 -13.02
N VAL A 17 -13.56 0.82 -13.22
CA VAL A 17 -12.65 0.17 -12.26
C VAL A 17 -11.22 0.48 -12.67
N LEU A 18 -10.52 1.25 -11.84
CA LEU A 18 -9.09 1.54 -12.04
C LEU A 18 -8.22 0.70 -11.10
N ASN A 19 -7.03 0.31 -11.57
CA ASN A 19 -6.05 -0.42 -10.81
C ASN A 19 -4.82 0.45 -10.56
N ALA A 20 -4.47 0.70 -9.30
CA ALA A 20 -3.41 1.63 -8.92
C ALA A 20 -2.04 1.27 -9.52
N GLU A 21 -1.76 -0.02 -9.75
CA GLU A 21 -0.49 -0.45 -10.37
C GLU A 21 -0.30 0.08 -11.79
N GLU A 22 -1.37 0.41 -12.49
CA GLU A 22 -1.32 1.00 -13.84
C GLU A 22 -0.90 2.49 -13.82
N TYR A 23 -0.82 3.09 -12.63
CA TYR A 23 -0.45 4.50 -12.43
C TYR A 23 0.87 4.66 -11.66
N GLY A 24 1.75 3.66 -11.73
CA GLY A 24 3.07 3.70 -11.09
C GLY A 24 3.09 3.35 -9.60
N VAL A 25 1.96 2.95 -9.01
CA VAL A 25 1.89 2.51 -7.60
C VAL A 25 2.33 1.06 -7.48
N LEU A 26 3.26 0.74 -6.57
CA LEU A 26 3.71 -0.65 -6.37
C LEU A 26 2.74 -1.47 -5.50
N GLN A 27 1.44 -1.37 -5.83
CA GLN A 27 0.36 -2.04 -5.12
C GLN A 27 -0.77 -2.45 -6.05
N LYS A 28 -1.21 -3.70 -5.93
CA LYS A 28 -2.42 -4.23 -6.59
C LYS A 28 -3.65 -3.71 -5.83
N ARG A 29 -4.21 -2.57 -6.28
CA ARG A 29 -5.36 -1.92 -5.63
C ARG A 29 -6.38 -1.48 -6.66
N ARG A 30 -7.50 -2.17 -6.73
CA ARG A 30 -8.62 -1.85 -7.60
C ARG A 30 -9.63 -0.97 -6.87
N ARG A 31 -10.13 0.06 -7.54
CA ARG A 31 -11.16 0.97 -7.03
C ARG A 31 -12.16 1.31 -8.11
N VAL A 32 -13.45 1.31 -7.75
CA VAL A 32 -14.51 1.85 -8.58
C VAL A 32 -14.45 3.37 -8.48
N ILE A 33 -14.34 4.04 -9.60
CA ILE A 33 -14.37 5.51 -9.70
C ILE A 33 -15.70 5.91 -10.31
N ILE A 34 -16.40 6.81 -9.64
CA ILE A 34 -17.67 7.38 -10.09
C ILE A 34 -17.47 8.89 -10.19
N ILE A 35 -17.71 9.45 -11.36
CA ILE A 35 -17.56 10.89 -11.61
C ILE A 35 -18.90 11.45 -12.07
N GLY A 36 -19.37 12.48 -11.38
CA GLY A 36 -20.59 13.21 -11.71
C GLY A 36 -20.27 14.69 -11.98
N GLN A 37 -20.87 15.24 -13.04
CA GLN A 37 -20.83 16.65 -13.37
C GLN A 37 -22.22 17.25 -13.12
N ARG A 38 -22.29 18.41 -12.46
CA ARG A 38 -23.56 19.11 -12.28
C ARG A 38 -24.11 19.59 -13.63
N GLY A 39 -25.37 19.27 -13.91
CA GLY A 39 -26.05 19.58 -15.17
C GLY A 39 -26.50 18.33 -15.91
N LYS A 40 -27.25 18.51 -17.01
CA LYS A 40 -27.89 17.41 -17.77
C LYS A 40 -27.03 16.91 -18.96
N LYS A 41 -25.90 17.52 -19.24
CA LYS A 41 -25.05 17.14 -20.37
C LYS A 41 -24.34 15.84 -20.07
N LYS A 42 -24.66 14.78 -20.80
CA LYS A 42 -23.93 13.51 -20.72
C LYS A 42 -22.46 13.72 -21.12
N PHE A 43 -21.56 13.07 -20.43
CA PHE A 43 -20.14 13.08 -20.73
C PHE A 43 -19.54 11.69 -20.55
N ILE A 44 -18.45 11.43 -21.24
CA ILE A 44 -17.63 10.24 -21.08
C ILE A 44 -16.39 10.67 -20.30
N PHE A 45 -16.08 9.97 -19.20
CA PHE A 45 -14.83 10.19 -18.50
C PHE A 45 -13.73 9.40 -19.19
N PRO A 46 -12.73 10.06 -19.77
CA PRO A 46 -11.62 9.36 -20.41
C PRO A 46 -10.79 8.61 -19.36
N GLU A 47 -10.26 7.45 -19.75
CA GLU A 47 -9.37 6.70 -18.88
C GLU A 47 -8.08 7.49 -18.67
N PRO A 48 -7.60 7.63 -17.39
CA PRO A 48 -6.34 8.29 -17.11
C PRO A 48 -5.16 7.62 -17.80
N GLU A 49 -4.15 8.39 -18.17
CA GLU A 49 -2.94 7.88 -18.81
C GLU A 49 -2.21 6.86 -17.90
N LYS A 50 -1.94 5.69 -18.45
CA LYS A 50 -1.23 4.61 -17.76
C LYS A 50 0.29 4.80 -17.83
N VAL A 51 0.98 4.39 -16.77
CA VAL A 51 2.43 4.45 -16.65
C VAL A 51 3.00 3.04 -16.62
N ALA A 52 3.94 2.73 -17.51
CA ALA A 52 4.66 1.45 -17.46
C ALA A 52 5.35 1.27 -16.09
N ASN A 53 5.17 0.10 -15.50
CA ASN A 53 5.64 -0.18 -14.14
C ASN A 53 6.37 -1.52 -14.08
N ASN A 54 7.69 -1.48 -14.25
CA ASN A 54 8.59 -2.64 -14.14
C ASN A 54 9.40 -2.63 -12.83
N TRP A 55 8.95 -1.85 -11.83
CA TRP A 55 9.63 -1.66 -10.57
C TRP A 55 9.25 -2.73 -9.54
N GLU A 56 10.15 -2.95 -8.57
CA GLU A 56 10.00 -3.96 -7.54
C GLU A 56 9.90 -3.33 -6.14
N THR A 57 9.02 -3.87 -5.30
CA THR A 57 8.77 -3.33 -3.95
C THR A 57 10.05 -3.27 -3.10
N LYS A 58 10.84 -4.34 -3.02
CA LYS A 58 12.03 -4.36 -2.15
C LYS A 58 13.20 -3.59 -2.75
N LYS A 59 13.44 -3.77 -4.05
CA LYS A 59 14.59 -3.21 -4.75
C LYS A 59 14.44 -1.71 -5.00
N ASP A 60 13.23 -1.26 -5.35
CA ASP A 60 13.02 0.10 -5.83
C ASP A 60 12.31 0.99 -4.79
N LEU A 61 11.50 0.41 -3.89
CA LEU A 61 10.72 1.17 -2.93
C LEU A 61 11.33 1.18 -1.51
N PHE A 62 11.93 0.08 -1.05
CA PHE A 62 12.43 -0.05 0.34
C PHE A 62 13.94 0.00 0.48
N PHE A 63 14.70 0.00 -0.62
CA PHE A 63 16.13 -0.26 -0.64
C PHE A 63 16.96 0.75 0.15
N ASP A 64 16.50 1.98 0.31
CA ASP A 64 17.18 3.10 0.97
C ASP A 64 16.72 3.36 2.41
N LEU A 65 15.70 2.62 2.86
CA LEU A 65 15.22 2.71 4.24
C LEU A 65 16.16 1.95 5.20
N PRO A 66 16.39 2.46 6.42
CA PRO A 66 17.13 1.74 7.44
C PRO A 66 16.49 0.39 7.77
N LYS A 67 17.32 -0.57 8.18
CA LYS A 67 16.79 -1.83 8.73
C LYS A 67 16.24 -1.61 10.11
N LEU A 68 15.13 -2.29 10.43
CA LEU A 68 14.46 -2.19 11.72
C LEU A 68 14.26 -3.57 12.35
N LYS A 69 14.30 -3.59 13.68
CA LYS A 69 13.82 -4.70 14.51
C LYS A 69 12.32 -4.55 14.81
N PRO A 70 11.62 -5.62 15.22
CA PRO A 70 10.26 -5.51 15.75
C PRO A 70 10.22 -4.50 16.93
N GLY A 71 9.25 -3.58 16.90
CA GLY A 71 9.07 -2.56 17.92
C GLY A 71 10.02 -1.37 17.84
N GLU A 72 10.95 -1.34 16.89
CA GLU A 72 11.85 -0.20 16.71
C GLU A 72 11.12 0.98 16.08
N GLU A 73 11.37 2.17 16.62
CA GLU A 73 10.72 3.41 16.24
C GLU A 73 11.75 4.48 15.90
N LEU A 74 11.94 4.75 14.61
CA LEU A 74 12.74 5.86 14.12
C LEU A 74 11.79 6.97 13.65
N GLN A 75 11.56 7.96 14.52
CA GLN A 75 10.68 9.09 14.20
C GLN A 75 11.26 9.95 13.07
N ILE A 76 12.57 10.19 13.12
CA ILE A 76 13.35 10.85 12.07
C ILE A 76 14.68 10.11 11.95
N THR A 77 15.09 9.80 10.72
CA THR A 77 16.37 9.13 10.45
C THR A 77 16.86 9.44 9.03
N ASN A 78 18.14 9.19 8.76
CA ASN A 78 18.70 9.40 7.44
C ASN A 78 18.38 8.21 6.51
N TYR A 79 18.36 8.47 5.21
CA TYR A 79 18.40 7.40 4.21
C TYR A 79 19.74 6.65 4.24
N THR A 80 19.72 5.37 3.92
CA THR A 80 20.91 4.53 3.88
C THR A 80 21.60 4.50 2.52
N LYS A 81 20.94 5.02 1.48
CA LYS A 81 21.42 5.02 0.10
C LYS A 81 20.96 6.24 -0.67
N PRO A 82 21.66 6.62 -1.76
CA PRO A 82 21.22 7.65 -2.70
C PRO A 82 19.85 7.32 -3.28
N ILE A 83 19.15 8.36 -3.77
CA ILE A 83 17.86 8.21 -4.44
C ILE A 83 17.99 7.39 -5.74
N ASN A 84 17.07 6.46 -5.99
CA ASN A 84 16.98 5.74 -7.26
C ASN A 84 16.01 6.44 -8.23
N GLU A 85 15.93 5.89 -9.45
CA GLU A 85 15.08 6.42 -10.50
C GLU A 85 13.59 6.37 -10.13
N TYR A 86 13.10 5.28 -9.53
CA TYR A 86 11.71 5.15 -9.11
C TYR A 86 11.31 6.24 -8.10
N LEU A 87 12.04 6.36 -7.00
CA LEU A 87 11.75 7.33 -5.94
C LEU A 87 11.81 8.79 -6.43
N LYS A 88 12.73 9.08 -7.39
CA LYS A 88 12.83 10.37 -8.04
C LYS A 88 11.65 10.63 -8.98
N LYS A 89 11.34 9.68 -9.88
CA LYS A 89 10.28 9.81 -10.89
C LYS A 89 8.89 9.92 -10.26
N THR A 90 8.64 9.22 -9.18
CA THR A 90 7.35 9.22 -8.47
C THR A 90 7.19 10.36 -7.47
N GLY A 91 8.26 11.12 -7.19
CA GLY A 91 8.26 12.13 -6.15
C GLY A 91 8.14 11.55 -4.73
N THR A 92 8.43 10.26 -4.54
CA THR A 92 8.44 9.65 -3.21
C THR A 92 9.48 10.30 -2.32
N ARG A 93 10.68 10.58 -2.88
CA ARG A 93 11.69 11.46 -2.29
C ARG A 93 11.70 12.77 -3.07
N ASN A 94 11.06 13.80 -2.54
CA ASN A 94 10.81 15.08 -3.22
C ASN A 94 11.65 16.23 -2.65
N GLY A 95 12.90 15.96 -2.27
CA GLY A 95 13.85 16.97 -1.79
C GLY A 95 14.12 16.93 -0.29
N VAL A 96 13.45 16.04 0.47
CA VAL A 96 13.83 15.80 1.87
C VAL A 96 14.97 14.78 1.96
N ASP A 97 15.94 15.02 2.84
CA ASP A 97 17.12 14.19 3.05
C ASP A 97 16.99 13.23 4.24
N PHE A 98 15.79 13.10 4.78
CA PHE A 98 15.51 12.28 5.95
C PHE A 98 14.22 11.48 5.78
N VAL A 99 14.11 10.40 6.52
CA VAL A 99 12.91 9.55 6.64
C VAL A 99 12.18 9.91 7.91
N THR A 100 10.85 10.06 7.83
CA THR A 100 9.99 10.23 9.02
C THR A 100 9.14 8.99 9.27
N GLN A 101 8.75 8.78 10.51
CA GLN A 101 7.77 7.75 10.91
C GLN A 101 8.13 6.33 10.41
N HIS A 102 9.43 6.00 10.42
CA HIS A 102 9.88 4.62 10.14
C HIS A 102 9.72 3.78 11.41
N ILE A 103 8.47 3.44 11.73
CA ILE A 103 8.01 2.88 13.00
C ILE A 103 7.43 1.51 12.78
N THR A 104 7.95 0.51 13.47
CA THR A 104 7.46 -0.89 13.41
C THR A 104 6.55 -1.23 14.58
N ARG A 105 5.85 -2.34 14.44
CA ARG A 105 5.07 -2.95 15.52
C ARG A 105 5.96 -3.90 16.32
N GLN A 106 5.80 -3.90 17.65
CA GLN A 106 6.27 -5.00 18.47
C GLN A 106 5.42 -6.26 18.21
N HIS A 107 6.05 -7.40 18.11
CA HIS A 107 5.43 -8.72 17.96
C HIS A 107 5.90 -9.65 19.07
N ASN A 108 5.06 -10.60 19.48
CA ASN A 108 5.45 -11.65 20.40
C ASN A 108 6.27 -12.73 19.68
N GLU A 109 6.96 -13.58 20.42
CA GLU A 109 7.85 -14.61 19.89
C GLU A 109 7.13 -15.59 18.95
N ARG A 110 5.90 -15.98 19.28
CA ARG A 110 5.07 -16.84 18.43
C ARG A 110 4.81 -16.21 17.07
N ASP A 111 4.43 -14.94 17.04
CA ASP A 111 4.15 -14.24 15.77
C ASP A 111 5.43 -14.11 14.94
N LEU A 112 6.58 -13.85 15.58
CA LEU A 112 7.87 -13.79 14.89
C LEU A 112 8.27 -15.16 14.31
N GLU A 113 8.02 -16.26 15.03
CA GLU A 113 8.25 -17.60 14.49
C GLU A 113 7.37 -17.89 13.28
N ILE A 114 6.07 -17.56 13.34
CA ILE A 114 5.16 -17.70 12.21
C ILE A 114 5.61 -16.86 11.02
N TYR A 115 6.08 -15.63 11.27
CA TYR A 115 6.58 -14.74 10.19
C TYR A 115 7.84 -15.32 9.55
N SER A 116 8.74 -15.92 10.34
CA SER A 116 9.92 -16.60 9.79
C SER A 116 9.52 -17.72 8.83
N ILE A 117 8.58 -18.58 9.23
CA ILE A 117 8.05 -19.66 8.38
C ILE A 117 7.39 -19.08 7.11
N ALA A 118 6.60 -18.01 7.24
CA ALA A 118 5.94 -17.38 6.10
C ALA A 118 6.95 -16.77 5.10
N ILE A 119 8.00 -16.11 5.62
CA ILE A 119 9.07 -15.52 4.80
C ILE A 119 9.83 -16.63 4.06
N ASP A 120 10.19 -17.72 4.74
CA ASP A 120 10.90 -18.84 4.13
C ASP A 120 10.11 -19.46 3.01
N LYS A 121 8.83 -19.75 3.26
CA LYS A 121 7.94 -20.34 2.26
C LYS A 121 7.76 -19.43 1.03
N TRP A 122 7.66 -18.11 1.25
CA TRP A 122 7.54 -17.14 0.17
C TRP A 122 8.82 -16.99 -0.64
N LEU A 123 9.97 -16.84 0.01
CA LEU A 123 11.25 -16.63 -0.67
C LEU A 123 11.73 -17.85 -1.44
N ASN A 124 11.44 -19.08 -0.95
CA ASN A 124 11.89 -20.32 -1.56
C ASN A 124 10.99 -20.82 -2.71
N GLY A 125 9.76 -20.34 -2.83
CA GLY A 125 8.84 -20.85 -3.86
C GLY A 125 7.65 -19.96 -4.17
N LYS A 126 7.63 -18.71 -3.66
CA LYS A 126 6.47 -17.79 -3.75
C LYS A 126 5.15 -18.41 -3.23
N GLN A 127 5.27 -19.39 -2.33
CA GLN A 127 4.12 -20.05 -1.73
C GLN A 127 3.64 -19.26 -0.51
N ARG A 128 2.34 -19.08 -0.39
CA ARG A 128 1.73 -18.48 0.80
C ARG A 128 1.61 -19.52 1.89
N LEU A 129 1.94 -19.12 3.11
CA LEU A 129 1.68 -19.92 4.30
C LEU A 129 0.17 -19.96 4.55
N LYS A 130 -0.41 -21.15 4.63
CA LYS A 130 -1.77 -21.35 5.10
C LYS A 130 -1.77 -21.61 6.60
N TYR A 131 -2.82 -21.18 7.30
CA TYR A 131 -2.88 -21.30 8.76
C TYR A 131 -2.90 -22.75 9.25
N ASP A 132 -3.54 -23.64 8.51
CA ASP A 132 -3.63 -25.08 8.77
C ASP A 132 -2.30 -25.84 8.56
N GLU A 133 -1.33 -25.21 7.90
CA GLU A 133 0.03 -25.75 7.69
C GLU A 133 0.99 -25.44 8.87
N LEU A 134 0.56 -24.61 9.82
CA LEU A 134 1.36 -24.28 10.98
C LEU A 134 1.47 -25.48 11.94
N PRO A 135 2.59 -25.66 12.64
CA PRO A 135 2.67 -26.56 13.80
C PRO A 135 1.54 -26.29 14.80
N GLU A 136 0.93 -27.31 15.37
CA GLU A 136 -0.20 -27.19 16.31
C GLU A 136 0.05 -26.19 17.43
N ARG A 137 1.26 -26.17 18.00
CA ARG A 137 1.66 -25.22 19.07
C ARG A 137 1.57 -23.75 18.65
N LEU A 138 1.57 -23.44 17.36
CA LEU A 138 1.43 -22.09 16.81
C LEU A 138 -0.01 -21.76 16.42
N GLN A 139 -0.90 -22.77 16.37
CA GLN A 139 -2.30 -22.61 16.05
C GLN A 139 -3.09 -22.24 17.32
N THR A 140 -3.57 -21.00 17.41
CA THR A 140 -4.33 -20.52 18.58
C THR A 140 -5.83 -20.36 18.33
N HIS A 141 -6.27 -20.48 17.07
CA HIS A 141 -7.68 -20.35 16.74
C HIS A 141 -8.36 -21.71 16.71
N LYS A 142 -9.53 -21.81 17.34
CA LYS A 142 -10.33 -23.05 17.36
C LYS A 142 -10.71 -23.54 15.97
N ASN A 143 -11.03 -22.62 15.05
CA ASN A 143 -11.32 -22.96 13.66
C ASN A 143 -10.08 -22.71 12.80
N VAL A 144 -9.30 -23.74 12.56
CA VAL A 144 -8.06 -23.70 11.78
C VAL A 144 -8.30 -23.51 10.28
N LEU A 145 -9.51 -23.85 9.79
CA LEU A 145 -9.88 -23.70 8.39
C LEU A 145 -10.41 -22.30 8.04
N ALA A 146 -10.69 -21.47 9.05
CA ALA A 146 -11.12 -20.09 8.82
C ALA A 146 -9.91 -19.18 8.65
N PHE A 147 -9.96 -18.29 7.66
CA PHE A 147 -8.92 -17.29 7.37
C PHE A 147 -7.52 -17.91 7.18
N LEU A 148 -7.43 -18.90 6.31
CA LEU A 148 -6.19 -19.61 5.97
C LEU A 148 -5.06 -18.69 5.53
N ASP A 149 -5.37 -17.57 4.90
CA ASP A 149 -4.43 -16.62 4.30
C ASP A 149 -4.04 -15.45 5.21
N ARG A 150 -4.20 -15.58 6.53
CA ARG A 150 -3.96 -14.48 7.49
C ARG A 150 -2.51 -14.00 7.60
N TYR A 151 -1.54 -14.81 7.20
CA TYR A 151 -0.12 -14.44 7.22
C TYR A 151 0.38 -14.23 5.80
N LYS A 152 0.57 -12.96 5.42
CA LYS A 152 1.01 -12.59 4.07
C LYS A 152 2.32 -11.84 4.08
N VAL A 153 3.27 -12.33 3.30
CA VAL A 153 4.50 -11.61 3.00
C VAL A 153 4.24 -10.63 1.86
N VAL A 154 4.74 -9.41 1.99
CA VAL A 154 4.76 -8.42 0.90
C VAL A 154 5.66 -8.95 -0.22
N ASP A 155 5.20 -8.95 -1.46
CA ASP A 155 6.00 -9.44 -2.58
C ASP A 155 7.24 -8.55 -2.80
N PRO A 156 8.47 -9.07 -2.63
CA PRO A 156 9.69 -8.28 -2.78
C PRO A 156 10.03 -7.96 -4.24
N THR A 157 9.66 -8.85 -5.17
CA THR A 157 10.02 -8.81 -6.61
C THR A 157 8.87 -8.41 -7.51
N GLY A 158 7.74 -8.01 -6.93
CA GLY A 158 6.55 -7.57 -7.62
C GLY A 158 5.85 -6.44 -6.86
N HIS A 159 4.55 -6.34 -7.07
CA HIS A 159 3.73 -5.33 -6.39
C HIS A 159 3.10 -5.90 -5.13
N SER A 160 3.07 -5.10 -4.07
CA SER A 160 2.37 -5.43 -2.84
C SER A 160 0.88 -5.72 -3.09
N HIS A 161 0.30 -6.57 -2.28
CA HIS A 161 -1.16 -6.65 -2.19
C HIS A 161 -1.74 -5.38 -1.54
N THR A 162 -3.06 -5.20 -1.66
CA THR A 162 -3.75 -3.99 -1.21
C THR A 162 -3.51 -3.70 0.28
N VAL A 163 -2.94 -2.54 0.61
CA VAL A 163 -2.87 -2.03 1.98
C VAL A 163 -4.23 -1.44 2.35
N VAL A 164 -4.85 -1.98 3.40
CA VAL A 164 -6.15 -1.55 3.92
C VAL A 164 -6.04 -1.15 5.39
N ALA A 165 -7.02 -0.40 5.91
CA ALA A 165 -7.01 0.10 7.30
C ALA A 165 -6.83 -0.99 8.37
N HIS A 166 -7.13 -2.25 8.05
CA HIS A 166 -6.94 -3.40 8.94
C HIS A 166 -5.46 -3.61 9.35
N ILE A 167 -4.48 -3.12 8.57
CA ILE A 167 -3.06 -3.15 8.94
C ILE A 167 -2.82 -2.53 10.33
N SER A 168 -3.68 -1.62 10.76
CA SER A 168 -3.62 -0.98 12.08
C SER A 168 -3.82 -1.96 13.24
N LYS A 169 -4.38 -3.16 13.00
CA LYS A 169 -4.71 -4.14 14.06
C LYS A 169 -3.50 -5.00 14.46
N ASP A 170 -3.01 -5.84 13.56
CA ASP A 170 -1.96 -6.83 13.89
C ASP A 170 -0.76 -6.83 12.93
N GLY A 171 -0.95 -6.47 11.68
CA GLY A 171 0.12 -6.46 10.66
C GLY A 171 0.42 -7.83 10.04
N HIS A 172 -0.30 -8.90 10.41
CA HIS A 172 -0.07 -10.26 9.90
C HIS A 172 -0.19 -10.38 8.39
N TYR A 173 -1.03 -9.56 7.78
CA TYR A 173 -1.19 -9.47 6.33
C TYR A 173 -0.06 -8.73 5.61
N TYR A 174 0.93 -8.17 6.34
CA TYR A 174 1.95 -7.28 5.77
C TYR A 174 3.33 -7.58 6.36
N ILE A 175 3.76 -8.85 6.23
CA ILE A 175 5.07 -9.30 6.74
C ILE A 175 6.16 -8.76 5.80
N TYR A 176 7.21 -8.16 6.37
CA TYR A 176 8.35 -7.65 5.64
C TYR A 176 9.17 -8.79 5.02
N PRO A 177 9.54 -8.74 3.73
CA PRO A 177 10.14 -9.88 3.02
C PRO A 177 11.66 -10.01 3.23
N ASP A 178 12.10 -10.18 4.49
CA ASP A 178 13.52 -10.33 4.81
C ASP A 178 13.71 -11.18 6.07
N LYS A 179 14.47 -12.28 5.96
CA LYS A 179 14.81 -13.16 7.10
C LYS A 179 15.61 -12.47 8.21
N LYS A 180 16.32 -11.39 7.88
CA LYS A 180 17.10 -10.62 8.86
C LYS A 180 16.28 -9.55 9.58
N GLN A 181 15.02 -9.34 9.14
CA GLN A 181 14.09 -8.36 9.67
C GLN A 181 12.71 -8.99 9.82
N VAL A 182 12.62 -10.03 10.65
CA VAL A 182 11.35 -10.77 10.88
C VAL A 182 10.37 -9.85 11.61
N ARG A 183 9.48 -9.18 10.88
CA ARG A 183 8.53 -8.18 11.37
C ARG A 183 7.42 -7.90 10.36
N SER A 184 6.38 -7.19 10.75
CA SER A 184 5.49 -6.52 9.78
C SER A 184 6.14 -5.25 9.24
N ILE A 185 5.61 -4.73 8.12
CA ILE A 185 6.09 -3.47 7.55
C ILE A 185 5.87 -2.28 8.49
N SER A 186 6.74 -1.27 8.39
CA SER A 186 6.65 -0.02 9.14
C SER A 186 5.57 0.91 8.58
N VAL A 187 5.28 2.00 9.30
CA VAL A 187 4.39 3.07 8.84
C VAL A 187 4.90 3.66 7.53
N ARG A 188 6.21 3.99 7.44
CA ARG A 188 6.79 4.57 6.23
C ARG A 188 6.79 3.59 5.04
N GLU A 189 7.07 2.32 5.27
CA GLU A 189 6.98 1.29 4.22
C GLU A 189 5.55 1.16 3.69
N ALA A 190 4.55 1.16 4.57
CA ALA A 190 3.14 1.15 4.16
C ALA A 190 2.74 2.42 3.40
N ALA A 191 3.21 3.59 3.82
CA ALA A 191 3.00 4.86 3.15
C ALA A 191 3.59 4.85 1.73
N ARG A 192 4.81 4.36 1.57
CA ARG A 192 5.46 4.23 0.27
C ARG A 192 4.75 3.24 -0.67
N ILE A 193 4.25 2.10 -0.15
CA ILE A 193 3.41 1.17 -0.94
C ILE A 193 2.16 1.88 -1.47
N GLN A 194 1.59 2.80 -0.71
CA GLN A 194 0.46 3.64 -1.12
C GLN A 194 0.89 4.86 -1.94
N SER A 195 2.17 4.99 -2.29
CA SER A 195 2.75 6.11 -3.03
C SER A 195 2.69 7.47 -2.33
N PHE A 196 2.61 7.51 -1.00
CA PHE A 196 2.79 8.77 -0.27
C PHE A 196 4.25 9.22 -0.35
N PRO A 197 4.51 10.52 -0.55
CA PRO A 197 5.86 11.05 -0.49
C PRO A 197 6.39 11.05 0.94
N ASP A 198 7.73 11.05 1.10
CA ASP A 198 8.38 10.90 2.40
C ASP A 198 8.26 12.14 3.29
N ASP A 199 7.99 13.31 2.71
CA ASP A 199 7.68 14.55 3.41
C ASP A 199 6.24 14.61 3.96
N TYR A 200 5.39 13.65 3.59
CA TYR A 200 4.05 13.56 4.15
C TYR A 200 4.10 12.96 5.55
N PHE A 201 3.63 13.72 6.54
CA PHE A 201 3.53 13.30 7.93
C PHE A 201 2.09 12.90 8.28
N PHE A 202 1.92 11.75 8.92
CA PHE A 202 0.62 11.25 9.37
C PHE A 202 0.39 11.66 10.82
N GLU A 203 -0.72 12.33 11.10
CA GLU A 203 -1.06 12.78 12.44
C GLU A 203 -1.45 11.61 13.37
N GLY A 204 -1.05 11.75 14.62
CA GLY A 204 -1.30 10.78 15.67
C GLY A 204 -0.29 9.63 15.70
N GLY A 205 -0.56 8.63 16.54
CA GLY A 205 0.35 7.50 16.73
C GLY A 205 0.28 6.47 15.58
N ARG A 206 1.14 5.45 15.63
CA ARG A 206 1.28 4.37 14.62
C ARG A 206 -0.06 3.80 14.13
N THR A 207 -1.00 3.52 15.04
CA THR A 207 -2.32 2.96 14.69
C THR A 207 -3.15 3.92 13.85
N ALA A 208 -3.12 5.22 14.18
CA ALA A 208 -3.81 6.26 13.42
C ALA A 208 -3.18 6.44 12.03
N ALA A 209 -1.85 6.47 11.94
CA ALA A 209 -1.13 6.55 10.69
C ALA A 209 -1.48 5.37 9.74
N PHE A 210 -1.46 4.13 10.24
CA PHE A 210 -1.87 2.97 9.43
C PHE A 210 -3.33 3.04 8.95
N LYS A 211 -4.26 3.56 9.76
CA LYS A 211 -5.65 3.75 9.34
C LYS A 211 -5.76 4.78 8.22
N GLN A 212 -5.05 5.91 8.33
CA GLN A 212 -5.00 6.95 7.30
C GLN A 212 -4.45 6.39 5.99
N ILE A 213 -3.30 5.71 6.04
CA ILE A 213 -2.67 5.08 4.88
C ILE A 213 -3.62 4.07 4.21
N GLY A 214 -4.21 3.16 4.98
CA GLY A 214 -5.06 2.09 4.44
C GLY A 214 -6.37 2.59 3.81
N ASN A 215 -6.90 3.72 4.27
CA ASN A 215 -8.13 4.34 3.75
C ASN A 215 -7.87 5.27 2.56
N ALA A 216 -6.65 5.68 2.32
CA ALA A 216 -6.31 6.65 1.29
C ALA A 216 -6.52 6.11 -0.13
N VAL A 217 -6.75 7.02 -1.05
CA VAL A 217 -6.48 6.82 -2.48
C VAL A 217 -4.98 7.06 -2.70
N PRO A 218 -4.26 6.16 -3.40
CA PRO A 218 -2.84 6.37 -3.66
C PRO A 218 -2.57 7.71 -4.37
N PRO A 219 -1.67 8.57 -3.87
CA PRO A 219 -1.39 9.88 -4.47
C PRO A 219 -1.07 9.84 -5.97
N LEU A 220 -0.27 8.89 -6.45
CA LEU A 220 0.00 8.77 -7.90
C LEU A 220 -1.25 8.50 -8.73
N MET A 221 -2.14 7.64 -8.26
CA MET A 221 -3.43 7.39 -8.89
C MET A 221 -4.33 8.64 -8.83
N ALA A 222 -4.33 9.36 -7.70
CA ALA A 222 -5.07 10.59 -7.55
C ALA A 222 -4.58 11.70 -8.50
N VAL A 223 -3.26 11.80 -8.73
CA VAL A 223 -2.66 12.73 -9.70
C VAL A 223 -3.12 12.39 -11.13
N ALA A 224 -3.13 11.11 -11.52
CA ALA A 224 -3.61 10.69 -12.83
C ALA A 224 -5.09 11.07 -13.04
N LEU A 225 -5.94 10.80 -12.04
CA LEU A 225 -7.35 11.20 -12.04
C LEU A 225 -7.51 12.73 -12.14
N ALA A 226 -6.77 13.50 -11.33
CA ALA A 226 -6.85 14.95 -11.31
C ALA A 226 -6.47 15.58 -12.66
N LYS A 227 -5.41 15.08 -13.32
CA LYS A 227 -5.03 15.51 -14.67
C LYS A 227 -6.16 15.30 -15.67
N THR A 228 -6.77 14.12 -15.67
CA THR A 228 -7.88 13.79 -16.57
C THR A 228 -9.12 14.66 -16.28
N ILE A 229 -9.45 14.89 -15.01
CA ILE A 229 -10.54 15.79 -14.63
C ILE A 229 -10.26 17.22 -15.08
N SER A 230 -9.03 17.72 -14.87
CA SER A 230 -8.63 19.08 -15.30
C SER A 230 -8.79 19.28 -16.82
N GLN A 231 -8.45 18.27 -17.63
CA GLN A 231 -8.63 18.32 -19.09
C GLN A 231 -10.10 18.47 -19.50
N LEU A 232 -11.04 17.85 -18.76
CA LEU A 232 -12.47 18.01 -19.03
C LEU A 232 -12.97 19.44 -18.80
N PHE A 233 -12.34 20.21 -17.90
CA PHE A 233 -12.70 21.60 -17.63
C PHE A 233 -11.98 22.61 -18.53
N ASN A 234 -10.74 22.30 -18.94
CA ASN A 234 -9.91 23.20 -19.76
C ASN A 234 -10.16 23.05 -21.26
N GLY A 235 -10.87 22.03 -21.69
CA GLY A 235 -11.25 21.78 -23.10
C GLY A 235 -12.55 22.48 -23.55
N LYS A 236 -12.93 23.55 -22.85
CA LYS A 236 -14.08 24.42 -23.22
C LYS A 236 -13.62 25.69 -23.88
#